data_81b59a7c1cf99e037b39e97c6b36a7fd
#
_entry.id   81b59a7c1cf99e037b39e97c6b36a7fd
#
_cell.length_a   1.000
_cell.length_b   1.000
_cell.length_c   1.000
_cell.angle_alpha   90.00
_cell.angle_beta   90.00
_cell.angle_gamma   90.00
#
_symmetry.space_group_name_H-M   'P 1'
#
loop_
_entity.id
_entity.type
_entity.pdbx_description
1 polymer ?
#
loop_
_entity_poly.entity_id
_entity_poly.type
_entity_poly.pdbx_seq_one_letter_code
_entity_poly.pdbx_strand_id
1 'polypeptide(L)'
;MSFRSFLRRTRLTLDMIKFEHSVFALPFALTGALLAWRDSGFSTHRVGWRILWIVIAMVGARSAAMAFNRILDADIDSRNPRTRMRHIPAGLLGRAFAWGFVAITALIFLIAARALNPLCFQLAPIALAVVFFYSFTKRFTAFSHVVLGFALGIAPAAAWIAMRDTLDPRILLLTAAVT
;
A
#
# COMPACT_ATOMS: atom_id res chain seq x y z
N MET A 1 15.00 -11.87 -23.61
CA MET A 1 15.46 -11.23 -22.34
C MET A 1 16.16 -12.31 -21.53
N SER A 2 17.44 -12.11 -21.14
CA SER A 2 18.20 -13.12 -20.39
C SER A 2 17.61 -13.26 -18.96
N PHE A 3 17.58 -14.47 -18.41
CA PHE A 3 17.15 -14.75 -17.02
C PHE A 3 17.89 -13.87 -16.00
N ARG A 4 19.18 -13.60 -16.20
CA ARG A 4 19.96 -12.67 -15.36
C ARG A 4 19.43 -11.23 -15.41
N SER A 5 18.97 -10.76 -16.58
CA SER A 5 18.40 -9.41 -16.71
C SER A 5 17.03 -9.30 -16.03
N PHE A 6 16.25 -10.37 -16.05
CA PHE A 6 14.97 -10.45 -15.33
C PHE A 6 15.18 -10.38 -13.80
N LEU A 7 16.05 -11.22 -13.24
CA LEU A 7 16.37 -11.21 -11.81
C LEU A 7 16.90 -9.86 -11.34
N ARG A 8 17.78 -9.23 -12.11
CA ARG A 8 18.29 -7.89 -11.80
C ARG A 8 17.17 -6.85 -11.74
N ARG A 9 16.26 -6.84 -12.73
CA ARG A 9 15.13 -5.90 -12.74
C ARG A 9 14.19 -6.13 -11.57
N THR A 10 13.86 -7.38 -11.24
CA THR A 10 13.02 -7.72 -10.08
C THR A 10 13.64 -7.18 -8.80
N ARG A 11 14.93 -7.43 -8.56
CA ARG A 11 15.64 -6.91 -7.39
C ARG A 11 15.59 -5.38 -7.33
N LEU A 12 15.92 -4.69 -8.44
CA LEU A 12 15.85 -3.23 -8.50
C LEU A 12 14.45 -2.70 -8.22
N THR A 13 13.41 -3.40 -8.67
CA THR A 13 12.02 -3.02 -8.41
C THR A 13 11.66 -3.18 -6.93
N LEU A 14 12.01 -4.30 -6.31
CA LEU A 14 11.78 -4.55 -4.89
C LEU A 14 12.55 -3.54 -4.01
N ASP A 15 13.79 -3.21 -4.35
CA ASP A 15 14.57 -2.18 -3.69
C ASP A 15 13.95 -0.77 -3.88
N MET A 16 13.42 -0.48 -5.06
CA MET A 16 12.75 0.80 -5.34
C MET A 16 11.55 1.03 -4.44
N ILE A 17 10.71 0.02 -4.25
CA ILE A 17 9.50 0.11 -3.42
C ILE A 17 9.77 -0.14 -1.93
N LYS A 18 11.03 -0.42 -1.56
CA LYS A 18 11.39 -0.77 -0.19
C LYS A 18 10.47 -1.88 0.36
N PHE A 19 10.47 -3.03 -0.34
CA PHE A 19 9.57 -4.16 -0.02
C PHE A 19 9.65 -4.60 1.44
N GLU A 20 10.83 -4.50 2.06
CA GLU A 20 11.06 -4.76 3.49
C GLU A 20 10.07 -3.99 4.39
N HIS A 21 9.78 -2.73 4.04
CA HIS A 21 8.82 -1.91 4.79
C HIS A 21 7.36 -2.39 4.62
N SER A 22 7.05 -3.17 3.58
CA SER A 22 5.73 -3.80 3.44
C SER A 22 5.55 -4.89 4.49
N VAL A 23 6.62 -5.59 4.86
CA VAL A 23 6.61 -6.60 5.93
C VAL A 23 6.28 -5.93 7.28
N PHE A 24 6.81 -4.74 7.55
CA PHE A 24 6.49 -3.99 8.79
C PHE A 24 5.03 -3.49 8.85
N ALA A 25 4.36 -3.29 7.73
CA ALA A 25 2.96 -2.90 7.71
C ALA A 25 1.99 -4.08 7.89
N LEU A 26 2.44 -5.32 7.63
CA LEU A 26 1.64 -6.53 7.77
C LEU A 26 1.03 -6.72 9.17
N PRO A 27 1.78 -6.56 10.29
CA PRO A 27 1.23 -6.72 11.62
C PRO A 27 0.01 -5.85 11.89
N PHE A 28 -0.01 -4.61 11.39
CA PHE A 28 -1.15 -3.69 11.58
C PHE A 28 -2.40 -4.19 10.85
N ALA A 29 -2.28 -4.62 9.60
CA ALA A 29 -3.40 -5.18 8.85
C ALA A 29 -3.89 -6.50 9.48
N LEU A 30 -2.96 -7.38 9.86
CA LEU A 30 -3.30 -8.66 10.49
C LEU A 30 -3.93 -8.47 11.87
N THR A 31 -3.50 -7.48 12.65
CA THR A 31 -4.14 -7.11 13.93
C THR A 31 -5.58 -6.68 13.71
N GLY A 32 -5.84 -5.81 12.72
CA GLY A 32 -7.20 -5.41 12.37
C GLY A 32 -8.07 -6.60 11.95
N ALA A 33 -7.52 -7.50 11.13
CA ALA A 33 -8.21 -8.72 10.74
C ALA A 33 -8.49 -9.67 11.91
N LEU A 34 -7.52 -9.86 12.82
CA LEU A 34 -7.64 -10.72 13.99
C LEU A 34 -8.69 -10.17 14.98
N LEU A 35 -8.66 -8.87 15.23
CA LEU A 35 -9.66 -8.21 16.11
C LEU A 35 -11.07 -8.36 15.54
N ALA A 36 -11.24 -8.16 14.21
CA ALA A 36 -12.51 -8.35 13.54
C ALA A 36 -12.98 -9.81 13.59
N TRP A 37 -12.08 -10.77 13.43
CA TRP A 37 -12.38 -12.19 13.54
C TRP A 37 -12.77 -12.58 14.95
N ARG A 38 -12.06 -12.11 15.97
CA ARG A 38 -12.41 -12.30 17.38
C ARG A 38 -13.80 -11.72 17.70
N ASP A 39 -14.08 -10.51 17.24
CA ASP A 39 -15.37 -9.83 17.45
C ASP A 39 -16.54 -10.57 16.77
N SER A 40 -16.30 -11.34 15.71
CA SER A 40 -17.28 -12.22 15.07
C SER A 40 -17.47 -13.56 15.79
N GLY A 41 -16.89 -13.75 16.97
CA GLY A 41 -16.89 -15.02 17.69
C GLY A 41 -16.16 -16.14 16.94
N PHE A 42 -15.12 -15.80 16.17
CA PHE A 42 -14.34 -16.71 15.31
C PHE A 42 -15.18 -17.44 14.25
N SER A 43 -16.34 -16.90 13.91
CA SER A 43 -17.30 -17.54 12.98
C SER A 43 -17.12 -17.16 11.51
N THR A 44 -16.13 -16.30 11.18
CA THR A 44 -15.91 -15.85 9.81
C THR A 44 -15.54 -17.00 8.88
N HIS A 45 -16.40 -17.25 7.90
CA HIS A 45 -16.16 -18.30 6.90
C HIS A 45 -14.94 -17.97 6.03
N ARG A 46 -14.12 -18.97 5.72
CA ARG A 46 -12.92 -18.85 4.86
C ARG A 46 -11.89 -17.80 5.33
N VAL A 47 -11.62 -17.75 6.62
CA VAL A 47 -10.64 -16.80 7.22
C VAL A 47 -9.31 -16.80 6.48
N GLY A 48 -8.73 -17.96 6.20
CA GLY A 48 -7.44 -18.05 5.49
C GLY A 48 -7.48 -17.40 4.11
N TRP A 49 -8.59 -17.55 3.37
CA TRP A 49 -8.80 -16.89 2.08
C TRP A 49 -8.88 -15.36 2.22
N ARG A 50 -9.61 -14.86 3.21
CA ARG A 50 -9.70 -13.43 3.47
C ARG A 50 -8.35 -12.84 3.88
N ILE A 51 -7.60 -13.52 4.75
CA ILE A 51 -6.24 -13.10 5.13
C ILE A 51 -5.32 -13.03 3.91
N LEU A 52 -5.36 -14.03 3.03
CA LEU A 52 -4.57 -14.01 1.79
C LEU A 52 -4.86 -12.77 0.95
N TRP A 53 -6.12 -12.45 0.71
CA TRP A 53 -6.51 -11.28 -0.08
C TRP A 53 -6.21 -9.96 0.63
N ILE A 54 -6.30 -9.89 1.96
CA ILE A 54 -5.87 -8.73 2.75
C ILE A 54 -4.37 -8.48 2.53
N VAL A 55 -3.54 -9.53 2.58
CA VAL A 55 -2.10 -9.42 2.34
C VAL A 55 -1.82 -8.96 0.91
N ILE A 56 -2.48 -9.54 -0.10
CA ILE A 56 -2.33 -9.14 -1.51
C ILE A 56 -2.75 -7.67 -1.69
N ALA A 57 -3.88 -7.26 -1.14
CA ALA A 57 -4.37 -5.89 -1.20
C ALA A 57 -3.36 -4.91 -0.58
N MET A 58 -2.87 -5.21 0.62
CA MET A 58 -1.90 -4.37 1.30
C MET A 58 -0.59 -4.23 0.53
N VAL A 59 -0.04 -5.35 0.04
CA VAL A 59 1.20 -5.33 -0.77
C VAL A 59 0.97 -4.55 -2.07
N GLY A 60 -0.17 -4.75 -2.74
CA GLY A 60 -0.53 -4.04 -3.97
C GLY A 60 -0.63 -2.52 -3.77
N ALA A 61 -1.44 -2.09 -2.79
CA ALA A 61 -1.63 -0.66 -2.49
C ALA A 61 -0.32 0.03 -2.10
N ARG A 62 0.47 -0.61 -1.24
CA ARG A 62 1.75 -0.07 -0.78
C ARG A 62 2.78 0.01 -1.92
N SER A 63 2.86 -1.03 -2.75
CA SER A 63 3.76 -1.04 -3.92
C SER A 63 3.41 0.08 -4.90
N ALA A 64 2.11 0.26 -5.18
CA ALA A 64 1.62 1.36 -6.02
C ALA A 64 1.99 2.73 -5.42
N ALA A 65 1.72 2.95 -4.12
CA ALA A 65 2.02 4.20 -3.42
C ALA A 65 3.51 4.52 -3.44
N MET A 66 4.38 3.54 -3.15
CA MET A 66 5.83 3.74 -3.13
C MET A 66 6.40 4.02 -4.52
N ALA A 67 5.96 3.28 -5.54
CA ALA A 67 6.40 3.54 -6.91
C ALA A 67 5.93 4.91 -7.42
N PHE A 68 4.68 5.29 -7.14
CA PHE A 68 4.14 6.60 -7.44
C PHE A 68 4.94 7.72 -6.77
N ASN A 69 5.24 7.57 -5.48
CA ASN A 69 6.08 8.52 -4.74
C ASN A 69 7.48 8.67 -5.38
N ARG A 70 8.10 7.57 -5.82
CA ARG A 70 9.41 7.60 -6.50
C ARG A 70 9.37 8.31 -7.85
N ILE A 71 8.27 8.18 -8.60
CA ILE A 71 8.08 8.87 -9.88
C ILE A 71 7.97 10.39 -9.63
N LEU A 72 7.14 10.78 -8.70
CA LEU A 72 6.93 12.20 -8.36
C LEU A 72 8.22 12.86 -7.87
N ASP A 73 8.98 12.17 -7.02
CA ASP A 73 10.20 12.75 -6.44
C ASP A 73 11.41 12.74 -7.40
N ALA A 74 11.35 12.04 -8.53
CA ALA A 74 12.51 11.78 -9.38
C ALA A 74 13.29 13.05 -9.78
N ASP A 75 12.60 14.15 -10.09
CA ASP A 75 13.24 15.41 -10.50
C ASP A 75 13.89 16.15 -9.31
N ILE A 76 13.29 16.08 -8.13
CA ILE A 76 13.84 16.63 -6.90
C ILE A 76 15.04 15.79 -6.44
N ASP A 77 14.88 14.48 -6.47
CA ASP A 77 15.91 13.52 -6.09
C ASP A 77 17.17 13.64 -6.97
N SER A 78 17.03 13.93 -8.26
CA SER A 78 18.16 14.10 -9.18
C SER A 78 19.08 15.27 -8.81
N ARG A 79 18.50 16.30 -8.17
CA ARG A 79 19.23 17.53 -7.77
C ARG A 79 19.88 17.41 -6.38
N ASN A 80 19.49 16.41 -5.61
CA ASN A 80 20.00 16.24 -4.25
C ASN A 80 21.11 15.17 -4.22
N PRO A 81 22.34 15.50 -3.78
CA PRO A 81 23.47 14.57 -3.71
C PRO A 81 23.16 13.27 -2.94
N ARG A 82 22.31 13.35 -1.92
CA ARG A 82 21.91 12.20 -1.07
C ARG A 82 20.95 11.22 -1.77
N THR A 83 20.14 11.72 -2.72
CA THR A 83 19.06 10.91 -3.33
C THR A 83 19.21 10.71 -4.84
N ARG A 84 20.17 11.39 -5.50
CA ARG A 84 20.42 11.26 -6.94
C ARG A 84 20.75 9.85 -7.42
N MET A 85 21.21 8.98 -6.50
CA MET A 85 21.52 7.57 -6.79
C MET A 85 20.31 6.65 -6.68
N ARG A 86 19.10 7.19 -6.43
CA ARG A 86 17.87 6.40 -6.44
C ARG A 86 17.56 5.87 -7.84
N HIS A 87 16.83 4.78 -7.93
CA HIS A 87 16.65 3.96 -9.13
C HIS A 87 16.18 4.74 -10.38
N ILE A 88 15.22 5.68 -10.22
CA ILE A 88 14.70 6.47 -11.35
C ILE A 88 15.65 7.61 -11.72
N PRO A 89 16.13 8.48 -10.80
CA PRO A 89 17.10 9.52 -11.10
C PRO A 89 18.41 8.98 -11.69
N ALA A 90 18.89 7.83 -11.20
CA ALA A 90 20.11 7.17 -11.69
C ALA A 90 19.93 6.44 -13.04
N GLY A 91 18.73 6.46 -13.64
CA GLY A 91 18.45 5.79 -14.91
C GLY A 91 18.43 4.25 -14.84
N LEU A 92 18.46 3.66 -13.63
CA LEU A 92 18.42 2.20 -13.43
C LEU A 92 17.05 1.61 -13.78
N LEU A 93 15.98 2.38 -13.57
CA LEU A 93 14.59 2.06 -13.93
C LEU A 93 13.99 3.26 -14.67
N GLY A 94 13.40 3.01 -15.84
CA GLY A 94 12.73 4.05 -16.62
C GLY A 94 11.41 4.50 -16.00
N ARG A 95 11.01 5.76 -16.19
CA ARG A 95 9.73 6.31 -15.71
C ARG A 95 8.53 5.55 -16.28
N ALA A 96 8.57 5.19 -17.57
CA ALA A 96 7.49 4.42 -18.21
C ALA A 96 7.30 3.05 -17.55
N PHE A 97 8.40 2.36 -17.21
CA PHE A 97 8.34 1.12 -16.44
C PHE A 97 7.73 1.34 -15.06
N ALA A 98 8.12 2.40 -14.34
CA ALA A 98 7.59 2.70 -13.02
C ALA A 98 6.08 3.03 -13.07
N TRP A 99 5.61 3.76 -14.07
CA TRP A 99 4.17 3.99 -14.27
C TRP A 99 3.40 2.70 -14.57
N GLY A 100 3.93 1.84 -15.43
CA GLY A 100 3.36 0.51 -15.68
C GLY A 100 3.27 -0.32 -14.41
N PHE A 101 4.31 -0.27 -13.56
CA PHE A 101 4.32 -0.95 -12.27
C PHE A 101 3.24 -0.40 -11.31
N VAL A 102 3.07 0.93 -11.24
CA VAL A 102 1.98 1.57 -10.47
C VAL A 102 0.62 1.06 -10.95
N ALA A 103 0.38 1.06 -12.27
CA ALA A 103 -0.89 0.61 -12.84
C ALA A 103 -1.18 -0.87 -12.50
N ILE A 104 -0.20 -1.74 -12.66
CA ILE A 104 -0.33 -3.18 -12.37
C ILE A 104 -0.60 -3.41 -10.88
N THR A 105 0.16 -2.77 -10.00
CA THR A 105 0.00 -2.98 -8.55
C THR A 105 -1.28 -2.36 -8.00
N ALA A 106 -1.73 -1.23 -8.56
CA ALA A 106 -3.05 -0.66 -8.27
C ALA A 106 -4.18 -1.58 -8.75
N LEU A 107 -4.05 -2.18 -9.94
CA LEU A 107 -5.02 -3.15 -10.44
C LEU A 107 -5.09 -4.41 -9.56
N ILE A 108 -3.93 -4.94 -9.13
CA ILE A 108 -3.88 -6.08 -8.18
C ILE A 108 -4.61 -5.71 -6.89
N PHE A 109 -4.43 -4.51 -6.37
CA PHE A 109 -5.15 -4.02 -5.19
C PHE A 109 -6.66 -3.99 -5.41
N LEU A 110 -7.14 -3.46 -6.54
CA LEU A 110 -8.57 -3.39 -6.86
C LEU A 110 -9.18 -4.79 -7.01
N ILE A 111 -8.47 -5.72 -7.66
CA ILE A 111 -8.88 -7.13 -7.78
C ILE A 111 -8.98 -7.78 -6.39
N ALA A 112 -7.99 -7.56 -5.54
CA ALA A 112 -7.98 -8.09 -4.18
C ALA A 112 -9.13 -7.52 -3.34
N ALA A 113 -9.39 -6.21 -3.43
CA ALA A 113 -10.52 -5.57 -2.76
C ALA A 113 -11.87 -6.15 -3.24
N ARG A 114 -12.02 -6.42 -4.54
CA ARG A 114 -13.22 -7.06 -5.11
C ARG A 114 -13.40 -8.49 -4.65
N ALA A 115 -12.29 -9.23 -4.48
CA ALA A 115 -12.31 -10.60 -3.99
C ALA A 115 -12.63 -10.71 -2.49
N LEU A 116 -12.42 -9.65 -1.72
CA LEU A 116 -12.77 -9.58 -0.31
C LEU A 116 -14.27 -9.39 -0.11
N ASN A 117 -14.80 -8.25 -0.50
CA ASN A 117 -16.24 -7.95 -0.46
C ASN A 117 -16.58 -6.69 -1.29
N PRO A 118 -17.89 -6.44 -1.59
CA PRO A 118 -18.31 -5.27 -2.35
C PRO A 118 -17.96 -3.93 -1.69
N LEU A 119 -18.03 -3.85 -0.37
CA LEU A 119 -17.72 -2.62 0.39
C LEU A 119 -16.22 -2.27 0.28
N CYS A 120 -15.34 -3.25 0.40
CA CYS A 120 -13.90 -3.06 0.16
C CYS A 120 -13.65 -2.54 -1.25
N PHE A 121 -14.33 -3.07 -2.27
CA PHE A 121 -14.17 -2.64 -3.64
C PHE A 121 -14.64 -1.19 -3.85
N GLN A 122 -15.76 -0.78 -3.25
CA GLN A 122 -16.26 0.59 -3.32
C GLN A 122 -15.32 1.60 -2.65
N LEU A 123 -14.69 1.21 -1.54
CA LEU A 123 -13.75 2.06 -0.80
C LEU A 123 -12.31 2.05 -1.38
N ALA A 124 -11.98 1.06 -2.20
CA ALA A 124 -10.63 0.90 -2.75
C ALA A 124 -10.12 2.11 -3.56
N PRO A 125 -10.90 2.76 -4.44
CA PRO A 125 -10.46 3.96 -5.14
C PRO A 125 -10.15 5.12 -4.19
N ILE A 126 -10.94 5.27 -3.11
CA ILE A 126 -10.74 6.29 -2.09
C ILE A 126 -9.42 6.02 -1.33
N ALA A 127 -9.17 4.77 -0.95
CA ALA A 127 -7.92 4.38 -0.31
C ALA A 127 -6.71 4.66 -1.21
N LEU A 128 -6.77 4.33 -2.50
CA LEU A 128 -5.72 4.67 -3.47
C LEU A 128 -5.52 6.19 -3.58
N ALA A 129 -6.60 6.95 -3.64
CA ALA A 129 -6.51 8.40 -3.70
C ALA A 129 -5.79 8.97 -2.46
N VAL A 130 -6.12 8.49 -1.27
CA VAL A 130 -5.47 8.93 -0.01
C VAL A 130 -3.97 8.61 -0.02
N VAL A 131 -3.57 7.38 -0.36
CA VAL A 131 -2.15 7.00 -0.35
C VAL A 131 -1.34 7.69 -1.45
N PHE A 132 -1.95 8.02 -2.59
CA PHE A 132 -1.31 8.82 -3.62
C PHE A 132 -1.24 10.30 -3.21
N PHE A 133 -2.29 10.83 -2.60
CA PHE A 133 -2.34 12.21 -2.11
C PHE A 133 -1.23 12.50 -1.11
N TYR A 134 -0.90 11.55 -0.23
CA TYR A 134 0.25 11.68 0.66
C TYR A 134 1.54 12.07 -0.07
N SER A 135 1.78 11.54 -1.28
CA SER A 135 2.99 11.85 -2.05
C SER A 135 3.10 13.33 -2.45
N PHE A 136 1.98 14.06 -2.48
CA PHE A 136 1.94 15.49 -2.73
C PHE A 136 2.06 16.30 -1.45
N THR A 137 1.43 15.86 -0.35
CA THR A 137 1.32 16.65 0.89
C THR A 137 2.65 17.04 1.48
N LYS A 138 3.67 16.18 1.39
CA LYS A 138 5.04 16.48 1.85
C LYS A 138 5.70 17.69 1.16
N ARG A 139 5.12 18.17 0.05
CA ARG A 139 5.62 19.34 -0.70
C ARG A 139 4.99 20.65 -0.24
N PHE A 140 3.83 20.59 0.40
CA PHE A 140 3.01 21.76 0.70
C PHE A 140 2.76 21.97 2.19
N THR A 141 3.01 20.94 3.04
CA THR A 141 2.65 21.04 4.45
C THR A 141 3.62 20.31 5.37
N ALA A 142 3.86 20.92 6.55
CA ALA A 142 4.58 20.29 7.66
C ALA A 142 3.77 19.12 8.29
N PHE A 143 2.43 19.11 8.09
CA PHE A 143 1.54 18.04 8.59
C PHE A 143 1.59 16.76 7.76
N SER A 144 2.56 16.61 6.87
CA SER A 144 2.74 15.39 6.06
C SER A 144 2.84 14.10 6.90
N HIS A 145 3.36 14.20 8.14
CA HIS A 145 3.44 13.06 9.06
C HIS A 145 2.05 12.58 9.52
N VAL A 146 1.11 13.51 9.77
CA VAL A 146 -0.29 13.17 10.12
C VAL A 146 -0.98 12.48 8.95
N VAL A 147 -0.79 13.00 7.73
CA VAL A 147 -1.34 12.36 6.52
C VAL A 147 -0.74 10.98 6.31
N LEU A 148 0.55 10.80 6.59
CA LEU A 148 1.21 9.49 6.53
C LEU A 148 0.62 8.53 7.57
N GLY A 149 0.48 8.98 8.82
CA GLY A 149 -0.13 8.20 9.89
C GLY A 149 -1.55 7.76 9.52
N PHE A 150 -2.37 8.68 9.03
CA PHE A 150 -3.71 8.37 8.55
C PHE A 150 -3.69 7.33 7.41
N ALA A 151 -2.80 7.49 6.42
CA ALA A 151 -2.67 6.52 5.34
C ALA A 151 -2.24 5.12 5.84
N LEU A 152 -1.42 5.05 6.89
CA LEU A 152 -1.05 3.78 7.54
C LEU A 152 -2.20 3.21 8.36
N GLY A 153 -2.97 4.07 9.05
CA GLY A 153 -4.14 3.71 9.83
C GLY A 153 -5.30 3.13 9.02
N ILE A 154 -5.35 3.40 7.70
CA ILE A 154 -6.29 2.74 6.80
C ILE A 154 -6.08 1.22 6.76
N ALA A 155 -4.85 0.71 6.93
CA ALA A 155 -4.58 -0.72 6.79
C ALA A 155 -5.34 -1.61 7.79
N PRO A 156 -5.29 -1.38 9.12
CA PRO A 156 -6.09 -2.17 10.07
C PRO A 156 -7.60 -1.93 9.91
N ALA A 157 -8.02 -0.69 9.58
CA ALA A 157 -9.42 -0.37 9.32
C ALA A 157 -9.97 -1.13 8.09
N ALA A 158 -9.22 -1.13 6.98
CA ALA A 158 -9.58 -1.86 5.79
C ALA A 158 -9.62 -3.38 6.02
N ALA A 159 -8.69 -3.91 6.83
CA ALA A 159 -8.68 -5.32 7.20
C ALA A 159 -9.90 -5.71 8.07
N TRP A 160 -10.34 -4.81 8.96
CA TRP A 160 -11.59 -4.99 9.70
C TRP A 160 -12.80 -5.08 8.75
N ILE A 161 -12.94 -4.12 7.83
CA ILE A 161 -14.01 -4.11 6.83
C ILE A 161 -13.95 -5.38 5.97
N ALA A 162 -12.76 -5.82 5.57
CA ALA A 162 -12.56 -7.04 4.78
C ALA A 162 -13.07 -8.29 5.51
N MET A 163 -12.97 -8.33 6.83
CA MET A 163 -13.43 -9.45 7.65
C MET A 163 -14.93 -9.40 7.95
N ARG A 164 -15.49 -8.20 8.17
CA ARG A 164 -16.85 -8.01 8.69
C ARG A 164 -17.88 -7.60 7.64
N ASP A 165 -17.44 -7.05 6.51
CA ASP A 165 -18.30 -6.46 5.46
C ASP A 165 -19.24 -5.36 6.00
N THR A 166 -18.80 -4.63 7.02
CA THR A 166 -19.57 -3.57 7.68
C THR A 166 -18.68 -2.38 8.02
N LEU A 167 -19.28 -1.18 8.01
CA LEU A 167 -18.69 0.02 8.59
C LEU A 167 -19.06 0.08 10.07
N ASP A 168 -18.06 -0.02 10.92
CA ASP A 168 -18.19 0.01 12.37
C ASP A 168 -17.44 1.23 12.93
N PRO A 169 -17.99 2.01 13.89
CA PRO A 169 -17.28 3.12 14.52
C PRO A 169 -15.91 2.75 15.10
N ARG A 170 -15.71 1.49 15.48
CA ARG A 170 -14.40 0.97 15.95
C ARG A 170 -13.29 1.08 14.91
N ILE A 171 -13.64 1.19 13.62
CA ILE A 171 -12.71 1.46 12.53
C ILE A 171 -11.97 2.79 12.75
N LEU A 172 -12.68 3.81 13.26
CA LEU A 172 -12.08 5.11 13.58
C LEU A 172 -11.03 4.99 14.68
N LEU A 173 -11.30 4.15 15.69
CA LEU A 173 -10.34 3.88 16.77
C LEU A 173 -9.10 3.15 16.23
N LEU A 174 -9.28 2.16 15.37
CA LEU A 174 -8.17 1.44 14.74
C LEU A 174 -7.31 2.37 13.87
N THR A 175 -7.94 3.26 13.11
CA THR A 175 -7.24 4.26 12.30
C THR A 175 -6.47 5.23 13.22
N ALA A 176 -7.13 5.78 14.23
CA ALA A 176 -6.52 6.73 15.16
C ALA A 176 -5.36 6.13 15.98
N ALA A 177 -5.43 4.84 16.32
CA ALA A 177 -4.36 4.16 17.06
C ALA A 177 -3.03 4.04 16.29
N VAL A 178 -3.06 4.21 14.97
CA VAL A 178 -1.88 4.09 14.08
C VAL A 178 -1.47 5.45 13.52
N THR A 179 -2.35 6.47 13.58
CA THR A 179 -2.09 7.83 13.11
C THR A 179 -1.20 8.60 14.08
#